data_e8ee9a94e93a3988ff9d268abf92d87c
#
_entry.id   e8ee9a94e93a3988ff9d268abf92d87c
#
_cell.length_a   1.000
_cell.length_b   1.000
_cell.length_c   1.000
_cell.angle_alpha   90.00
_cell.angle_beta   90.00
_cell.angle_gamma   90.00
#
_symmetry.space_group_name_H-M   'P 1'
#
loop_
_entity.id
_entity.type
_entity.pdbx_description
1 polymer ?
#
loop_
_entity_poly.entity_id
_entity_poly.type
_entity_poly.pdbx_seq_one_letter_code
_entity_poly.pdbx_strand_id
1 'polypeptide(L)'
;MGETAEHAVVREVEEELNISARIVRPLWLNQGFFTEDVDGLRYHEICIYFLMDVSETDLPEKGERFTLHEGPHTHDFEWLRLERLREEYFYPVFLKTEIFKLPEHLTLRTEREE
;
A
#
# COMPACT_ATOMS: atom_id res chain seq x y z
N MET A 1 -13.65 -12.06 -8.99
CA MET A 1 -14.00 -11.65 -10.36
C MET A 1 -15.21 -10.72 -10.33
N GLY A 2 -15.21 -9.68 -11.15
CA GLY A 2 -16.29 -8.70 -11.15
C GLY A 2 -16.23 -7.67 -10.04
N GLU A 3 -15.15 -7.67 -9.25
CA GLU A 3 -14.95 -6.71 -8.18
C GLU A 3 -14.21 -5.49 -8.71
N THR A 4 -14.67 -4.28 -8.38
CA THR A 4 -13.95 -3.07 -8.76
C THR A 4 -12.67 -2.92 -7.92
N ALA A 5 -11.73 -2.10 -8.41
CA ALA A 5 -10.51 -1.81 -7.65
C ALA A 5 -10.81 -1.17 -6.30
N GLU A 6 -11.81 -0.26 -6.26
CA GLU A 6 -12.23 0.40 -5.04
C GLU A 6 -12.79 -0.61 -4.02
N HIS A 7 -13.62 -1.52 -4.48
CA HIS A 7 -14.18 -2.55 -3.60
C HIS A 7 -13.07 -3.47 -3.09
N ALA A 8 -12.15 -3.85 -3.98
CA ALA A 8 -11.04 -4.75 -3.63
C ALA A 8 -10.14 -4.16 -2.54
N VAL A 9 -9.76 -2.88 -2.65
CA VAL A 9 -8.87 -2.27 -1.67
C VAL A 9 -9.54 -2.15 -0.30
N VAL A 10 -10.82 -1.80 -0.25
CA VAL A 10 -11.56 -1.73 1.01
C VAL A 10 -11.65 -3.11 1.66
N ARG A 11 -11.97 -4.12 0.87
CA ARG A 11 -12.07 -5.51 1.35
C ARG A 11 -10.72 -6.03 1.87
N GLU A 12 -9.65 -5.80 1.12
CA GLU A 12 -8.31 -6.27 1.52
C GLU A 12 -7.83 -5.60 2.80
N VAL A 13 -8.08 -4.29 2.96
CA VAL A 13 -7.74 -3.58 4.19
C VAL A 13 -8.53 -4.13 5.36
N GLU A 14 -9.82 -4.44 5.16
CA GLU A 14 -10.64 -5.05 6.21
C GLU A 14 -10.12 -6.43 6.60
N GLU A 15 -9.75 -7.26 5.63
CA GLU A 15 -9.21 -8.60 5.89
C GLU A 15 -7.87 -8.56 6.61
N GLU A 16 -6.98 -7.66 6.24
CA GLU A 16 -5.62 -7.60 6.79
C GLU A 16 -5.52 -6.80 8.08
N LEU A 17 -6.27 -5.71 8.20
CA LEU A 17 -6.16 -4.78 9.32
C LEU A 17 -7.39 -4.79 10.24
N ASN A 18 -8.44 -5.49 9.85
CA ASN A 18 -9.69 -5.60 10.62
C ASN A 18 -10.32 -4.23 10.90
N ILE A 19 -10.27 -3.33 9.92
CA ILE A 19 -10.87 -2.00 10.00
C ILE A 19 -11.66 -1.71 8.73
N SER A 20 -12.61 -0.75 8.84
CA SER A 20 -13.34 -0.23 7.69
C SER A 20 -12.75 1.11 7.31
N ALA A 21 -11.74 1.07 6.43
CA ALA A 21 -11.10 2.28 5.93
C ALA A 21 -11.93 2.91 4.81
N ARG A 22 -11.83 4.22 4.67
CA ARG A 22 -12.57 4.96 3.65
C ARG A 22 -11.62 5.44 2.55
N ILE A 23 -12.00 5.25 1.30
CA ILE A 23 -11.23 5.77 0.17
C ILE A 23 -11.43 7.28 0.10
N VAL A 24 -10.32 8.03 0.07
CA VAL A 24 -10.37 9.47 -0.19
C VAL A 24 -10.38 9.72 -1.70
N ARG A 25 -9.39 9.15 -2.40
CA ARG A 25 -9.29 9.27 -3.86
C ARG A 25 -8.19 8.36 -4.41
N PRO A 26 -8.23 8.03 -5.70
CA PRO A 26 -7.13 7.31 -6.34
C PRO A 26 -5.95 8.25 -6.58
N LEU A 27 -4.73 7.71 -6.51
CA LEU A 27 -3.50 8.48 -6.68
C LEU A 27 -2.76 8.09 -7.95
N TRP A 28 -2.33 6.83 -8.06
CA TRP A 28 -1.55 6.36 -9.21
C TRP A 28 -2.09 5.08 -9.80
N LEU A 29 -2.00 4.99 -11.12
CA LEU A 29 -2.05 3.71 -11.83
C LEU A 29 -0.63 3.42 -12.24
N ASN A 30 0.03 2.49 -11.56
CA ASN A 30 1.45 2.20 -11.74
C ASN A 30 1.67 0.93 -12.52
N GLN A 31 2.51 1.03 -13.57
CA GLN A 31 3.01 -0.12 -14.30
C GLN A 31 4.40 -0.43 -13.75
N GLY A 32 4.51 -1.49 -12.97
CA GLY A 32 5.75 -1.88 -12.34
C GLY A 32 6.43 -3.02 -13.05
N PHE A 33 7.72 -2.88 -13.29
CA PHE A 33 8.56 -3.94 -13.86
C PHE A 33 9.67 -4.22 -12.85
N PHE A 34 9.73 -5.43 -12.35
CA PHE A 34 10.69 -5.78 -11.31
C PHE A 34 11.13 -7.23 -11.41
N THR A 35 12.25 -7.55 -10.76
CA THR A 35 12.73 -8.92 -10.62
C THR A 35 12.56 -9.30 -9.15
N GLU A 36 11.87 -10.41 -8.91
CA GLU A 36 11.63 -10.88 -7.55
C GLU A 36 12.89 -11.50 -6.95
N ASP A 37 13.28 -11.09 -5.76
CA ASP A 37 14.48 -11.59 -5.09
C ASP A 37 14.37 -13.07 -4.73
N VAL A 38 13.18 -13.56 -4.46
CA VAL A 38 12.94 -14.93 -4.01
C VAL A 38 13.14 -15.94 -5.13
N ASP A 39 12.59 -15.68 -6.30
CA ASP A 39 12.63 -16.64 -7.42
C ASP A 39 13.45 -16.18 -8.63
N GLY A 40 13.95 -14.93 -8.63
CA GLY A 40 14.72 -14.38 -9.73
C GLY A 40 13.92 -14.13 -11.00
N LEU A 41 12.61 -14.28 -10.95
CA LEU A 41 11.75 -14.09 -12.12
C LEU A 41 11.40 -12.60 -12.31
N ARG A 42 11.12 -12.25 -13.57
CA ARG A 42 10.70 -10.91 -13.92
C ARG A 42 9.18 -10.81 -13.88
N TYR A 43 8.69 -9.74 -13.30
CA TYR A 43 7.26 -9.47 -13.19
C TYR A 43 6.88 -8.15 -13.82
N HIS A 44 5.69 -8.12 -14.39
CA HIS A 44 5.04 -6.90 -14.82
C HIS A 44 3.71 -6.82 -14.08
N GLU A 45 3.56 -5.79 -13.27
CA GLU A 45 2.40 -5.62 -12.43
C GLU A 45 1.72 -4.28 -12.70
N ILE A 46 0.40 -4.29 -12.75
CA ILE A 46 -0.38 -3.07 -12.85
C ILE A 46 -1.12 -2.92 -11.52
N CYS A 47 -0.87 -1.81 -10.84
CA CYS A 47 -1.41 -1.59 -9.50
C CYS A 47 -2.01 -0.19 -9.39
N ILE A 48 -3.18 -0.10 -8.76
CA ILE A 48 -3.82 1.18 -8.47
C ILE A 48 -3.60 1.50 -6.99
N TYR A 49 -3.07 2.68 -6.71
CA TYR A 49 -2.83 3.14 -5.34
C TYR A 49 -3.89 4.16 -4.95
N PHE A 50 -4.46 3.96 -3.78
CA PHE A 50 -5.50 4.82 -3.24
C PHE A 50 -5.02 5.51 -1.96
N LEU A 51 -5.44 6.75 -1.78
CA LEU A 51 -5.31 7.42 -0.50
C LEU A 51 -6.51 7.00 0.35
N MET A 52 -6.23 6.43 1.52
CA MET A 52 -7.26 5.91 2.42
C MET A 52 -7.27 6.71 3.73
N ASP A 53 -8.45 6.87 4.29
CA ASP A 53 -8.64 7.52 5.58
C ASP A 53 -8.95 6.45 6.63
N VAL A 54 -8.09 6.36 7.64
CA VAL A 54 -8.26 5.43 8.76
C VAL A 54 -8.53 6.17 10.08
N SER A 55 -8.76 7.48 10.03
CA SER A 55 -8.91 8.30 11.24
C SER A 55 -10.10 7.93 12.12
N GLU A 56 -11.16 7.37 11.53
CA GLU A 56 -12.35 6.95 12.26
C GLU A 56 -12.33 5.48 12.66
N THR A 57 -11.15 4.85 12.60
CA THR A 57 -10.94 3.46 13.00
C THR A 57 -10.07 3.41 14.26
N ASP A 58 -9.91 2.22 14.83
CA ASP A 58 -9.03 2.04 15.98
C ASP A 58 -7.55 1.90 15.59
N LEU A 59 -7.24 1.92 14.29
CA LEU A 59 -5.87 1.73 13.83
C LEU A 59 -4.87 2.73 14.39
N PRO A 60 -5.16 4.05 14.43
CA PRO A 60 -4.23 5.01 15.02
C PRO A 60 -3.95 4.79 16.51
N GLU A 61 -4.82 4.08 17.21
CA GLU A 61 -4.70 3.82 18.65
C GLU A 61 -3.91 2.56 18.98
N LYS A 62 -3.53 1.77 17.98
CA LYS A 62 -2.83 0.50 18.21
C LYS A 62 -1.34 0.64 18.55
N GLY A 63 -0.82 1.87 18.58
CA GLY A 63 0.57 2.12 18.86
C GLY A 63 1.43 2.04 17.61
N GLU A 64 2.72 2.31 17.78
CA GLU A 64 3.66 2.39 16.67
C GLU A 64 3.86 1.05 15.94
N ARG A 65 3.82 -0.04 16.70
CA ARG A 65 3.95 -1.39 16.16
C ARG A 65 2.87 -2.27 16.76
N PHE A 66 2.31 -3.13 15.93
CA PHE A 66 1.29 -4.07 16.39
C PHE A 66 1.26 -5.31 15.49
N THR A 67 0.70 -6.39 16.02
CA THR A 67 0.56 -7.66 15.30
C THR A 67 -0.90 -7.99 15.19
N LEU A 68 -1.33 -8.40 13.99
CA LEU A 68 -2.69 -8.88 13.75
C LEU A 68 -2.66 -10.30 13.24
N HIS A 69 -3.76 -11.02 13.46
CA HIS A 69 -3.90 -12.39 13.04
C HIS A 69 -4.95 -12.49 11.93
N GLU A 70 -4.61 -13.24 10.87
CA GLU A 70 -5.53 -13.56 9.79
C GLU A 70 -5.52 -15.08 9.64
N GLY A 71 -6.50 -15.75 10.26
CA GLY A 71 -6.51 -17.21 10.32
C GLY A 71 -5.26 -17.73 11.03
N PRO A 72 -4.53 -18.68 10.41
CA PRO A 72 -3.29 -19.20 10.99
C PRO A 72 -2.08 -18.27 10.77
N HIS A 73 -2.26 -17.18 10.04
CA HIS A 73 -1.18 -16.25 9.71
C HIS A 73 -1.14 -15.08 10.66
N THR A 74 0.07 -14.59 10.95
CA THR A 74 0.27 -13.37 11.72
C THR A 74 0.98 -12.35 10.83
N HIS A 75 0.59 -11.09 10.98
CA HIS A 75 1.18 -9.98 10.25
C HIS A 75 1.63 -8.91 11.23
N ASP A 76 2.87 -8.45 11.08
CA ASP A 76 3.41 -7.37 11.88
C ASP A 76 3.29 -6.06 11.12
N PHE A 77 2.78 -5.04 11.80
CA PHE A 77 2.55 -3.72 11.21
C PHE A 77 3.31 -2.65 11.99
N GLU A 78 3.72 -1.63 11.27
CA GLU A 78 4.46 -0.53 11.85
C GLU A 78 4.07 0.77 11.17
N TRP A 79 3.85 1.82 11.97
CA TRP A 79 3.69 3.17 11.44
C TRP A 79 5.07 3.72 11.11
N LEU A 80 5.25 4.18 9.86
CA LEU A 80 6.51 4.76 9.41
C LEU A 80 6.37 6.28 9.34
N ARG A 81 7.38 6.96 9.86
CA ARG A 81 7.47 8.41 9.71
C ARG A 81 7.87 8.73 8.29
N LEU A 82 7.15 9.65 7.65
CA LEU A 82 7.43 9.99 6.25
C LEU A 82 8.85 10.52 6.05
N GLU A 83 9.35 11.34 6.97
CA GLU A 83 10.69 11.91 6.87
C GLU A 83 11.80 10.88 6.95
N ARG A 84 11.51 9.67 7.44
CA ARG A 84 12.47 8.58 7.52
C ARG A 84 12.30 7.53 6.43
N LEU A 85 11.30 7.67 5.60
CA LEU A 85 10.94 6.62 4.64
C LEU A 85 12.07 6.29 3.65
N ARG A 86 12.88 7.27 3.28
CA ARG A 86 14.01 7.05 2.36
C ARG A 86 15.06 6.10 2.91
N GLU A 87 15.18 6.03 4.22
CA GLU A 87 16.17 5.19 4.90
C GLU A 87 15.65 3.79 5.20
N GLU A 88 14.34 3.57 5.01
CA GLU A 88 13.72 2.30 5.32
C GLU A 88 13.74 1.34 4.14
N TYR A 89 13.74 0.04 4.46
CA TYR A 89 13.50 -0.98 3.44
C TYR A 89 12.00 -0.95 3.11
N PHE A 90 11.68 -0.36 1.98
CA PHE A 90 10.28 -0.09 1.63
C PHE A 90 10.07 -0.17 0.12
N TYR A 91 9.00 -0.84 -0.27
CA TYR A 91 8.59 -0.96 -1.67
C TYR A 91 7.12 -0.64 -1.80
N PRO A 92 6.68 -0.08 -2.94
CA PRO A 92 7.51 0.29 -4.09
C PRO A 92 8.37 1.52 -3.81
N VAL A 93 9.56 1.55 -4.41
CA VAL A 93 10.56 2.58 -4.13
C VAL A 93 10.10 3.98 -4.47
N PHE A 94 9.25 4.14 -5.49
CA PHE A 94 8.80 5.47 -5.89
C PHE A 94 8.07 6.23 -4.79
N LEU A 95 7.42 5.51 -3.87
CA LEU A 95 6.72 6.16 -2.75
C LEU A 95 7.66 6.93 -1.83
N LYS A 96 8.94 6.53 -1.77
CA LYS A 96 9.92 7.23 -0.92
C LYS A 96 10.09 8.71 -1.30
N THR A 97 9.78 9.06 -2.53
CA THR A 97 9.87 10.44 -3.00
C THR A 97 8.51 11.04 -3.33
N GLU A 98 7.65 10.29 -4.01
CA GLU A 98 6.38 10.84 -4.51
C GLU A 98 5.31 10.98 -3.44
N ILE A 99 5.45 10.30 -2.29
CA ILE A 99 4.49 10.42 -1.21
C ILE A 99 4.44 11.82 -0.60
N PHE A 100 5.49 12.61 -0.77
CA PHE A 100 5.57 13.97 -0.23
C PHE A 100 4.77 14.99 -1.04
N LYS A 101 4.39 14.63 -2.26
CA LYS A 101 3.57 15.50 -3.10
C LYS A 101 2.60 14.62 -3.87
N LEU A 102 1.47 14.34 -3.27
CA LEU A 102 0.46 13.47 -3.86
C LEU A 102 -0.18 14.14 -5.08
N PRO A 103 -0.42 13.38 -6.16
CA PRO A 103 -1.06 13.94 -7.35
C PRO A 103 -2.50 14.35 -7.04
N GLU A 104 -2.98 15.40 -7.69
CA GLU A 104 -4.35 15.88 -7.52
C GLU A 104 -5.36 14.99 -8.25
N HIS A 105 -4.92 14.32 -9.30
CA HIS A 105 -5.74 13.43 -10.12
C HIS A 105 -5.05 12.10 -10.33
N LEU A 106 -5.82 11.07 -10.64
CA LEU A 106 -5.27 9.75 -10.95
C LEU A 106 -4.21 9.91 -12.06
N THR A 107 -2.99 9.51 -11.74
CA THR A 107 -1.82 9.70 -12.60
C THR A 107 -1.22 8.37 -13.01
N LEU A 108 -1.04 8.19 -14.32
CA LEU A 108 -0.37 7.01 -14.86
C LEU A 108 1.14 7.16 -14.67
N ARG A 109 1.79 6.10 -14.20
CA ARG A 109 3.24 6.09 -14.08
C ARG A 109 3.81 4.74 -14.44
N THR A 110 5.12 4.71 -14.69
CA THR A 110 5.86 3.48 -14.96
C THR A 110 7.09 3.44 -14.06
N GLU A 111 7.28 2.32 -13.39
CA GLU A 111 8.45 2.11 -12.54
C GLU A 111 9.20 0.86 -13.00
N ARG A 112 10.51 0.99 -13.20
CA ARG A 112 11.37 -0.12 -13.58
C ARG A 112 12.43 -0.37 -12.52
N GLU A 113 12.42 -1.58 -11.98
CA GLU A 113 13.38 -2.04 -10.97
C GLU A 113 13.92 -3.41 -11.39
N GLU A 114 14.27 -3.53 -12.67
CA GLU A 114 14.76 -4.78 -13.27
C GLU A 114 16.23 -5.03 -13.01
#